data_bff0fb4179d10221e62fcc56b8b2773a
#
_entry.id   bff0fb4179d10221e62fcc56b8b2773a
#
_cell.length_a   1.000
_cell.length_b   1.000
_cell.length_c   1.000
_cell.angle_alpha   90.00
_cell.angle_beta   90.00
_cell.angle_gamma   90.00
#
_symmetry.space_group_name_H-M   'P 1'
#
loop_
_entity.id
_entity.type
_entity.pdbx_description
1 polymer ?
#
loop_
_entity_poly.entity_id
_entity_poly.type
_entity_poly.pdbx_seq_one_letter_code
_entity_poly.pdbx_strand_id
1 'polypeptide(L)'
;CRRDSHAAKRFRYPDQVDMPNPTPFPAPADDLRLVVSDMDGTLLDGDGNIPSQLWPLLETMRDRAIAFVPASGRQCTTLSTMFGSHLQGMPIIAENGTYVVRDGVDISSSTIDPNLTREVITGVRQLRNDGHDVGLVVATKSIAYLERGDDPFVSHVATYYHNHTNQLSFPNHSAPA
;
A
#
# COMPACT_ATOMS: atom_id res chain seq x y z
N CYS A 1 -5.93 35.50 -29.31
CA CYS A 1 -5.21 34.53 -28.50
C CYS A 1 -6.11 34.11 -27.32
N ARG A 2 -6.89 33.02 -27.46
CA ARG A 2 -7.77 32.50 -26.42
C ARG A 2 -7.00 31.44 -25.67
N ARG A 3 -6.87 31.61 -24.33
CA ARG A 3 -6.35 30.60 -23.40
C ARG A 3 -7.52 29.68 -23.06
N ASP A 4 -7.51 28.45 -23.56
CA ASP A 4 -8.40 27.41 -23.11
C ASP A 4 -7.86 26.84 -21.79
N SER A 5 -8.56 27.21 -20.70
CA SER A 5 -8.31 26.63 -19.39
C SER A 5 -8.94 25.22 -19.35
N HIS A 6 -8.10 24.19 -19.40
CA HIS A 6 -8.54 22.84 -19.08
C HIS A 6 -8.80 22.76 -17.58
N ALA A 7 -10.06 22.96 -17.20
CA ALA A 7 -10.53 22.68 -15.87
C ALA A 7 -10.56 21.15 -15.66
N ALA A 8 -9.70 20.65 -14.79
CA ALA A 8 -9.73 19.28 -14.35
C ALA A 8 -11.13 18.96 -13.79
N LYS A 9 -11.85 18.04 -14.45
CA LYS A 9 -13.12 17.52 -13.96
C LYS A 9 -12.84 16.77 -12.65
N ARG A 10 -13.14 17.41 -11.52
CA ARG A 10 -13.22 16.71 -10.22
C ARG A 10 -14.33 15.67 -10.33
N PHE A 11 -13.96 14.41 -10.16
CA PHE A 11 -14.90 13.32 -9.99
C PHE A 11 -15.68 13.61 -8.69
N ARG A 12 -16.97 13.97 -8.81
CA ARG A 12 -17.86 14.03 -7.65
C ARG A 12 -18.40 12.62 -7.43
N TYR A 13 -18.10 12.06 -6.29
CA TYR A 13 -18.90 10.95 -5.78
C TYR A 13 -20.35 11.41 -5.69
N PRO A 14 -21.34 10.60 -6.13
CA PRO A 14 -22.74 10.95 -5.94
C PRO A 14 -23.02 11.08 -4.45
N ASP A 15 -23.52 12.25 -4.05
CA ASP A 15 -24.02 12.49 -2.71
C ASP A 15 -25.16 11.49 -2.46
N GLN A 16 -25.02 10.70 -1.40
CA GLN A 16 -26.01 9.75 -0.88
C GLN A 16 -26.39 8.60 -1.85
N VAL A 17 -25.59 7.55 -1.82
CA VAL A 17 -26.13 6.21 -2.08
C VAL A 17 -26.97 5.85 -0.85
N ASP A 18 -28.28 5.62 -1.03
CA ASP A 18 -29.14 5.02 0.01
C ASP A 18 -28.49 3.69 0.41
N MET A 19 -27.72 3.69 1.48
CA MET A 19 -27.14 2.48 2.04
C MET A 19 -28.32 1.68 2.62
N PRO A 20 -28.55 0.45 2.16
CA PRO A 20 -29.52 -0.41 2.81
C PRO A 20 -29.18 -0.47 4.30
N ASN A 21 -30.21 -0.43 5.15
CA ASN A 21 -30.05 -0.58 6.60
C ASN A 21 -29.02 -1.69 6.86
N PRO A 22 -27.97 -1.44 7.66
CA PRO A 22 -26.99 -2.45 7.91
C PRO A 22 -27.70 -3.69 8.43
N THR A 23 -27.60 -4.78 7.68
CA THR A 23 -28.02 -6.09 8.18
C THR A 23 -27.37 -6.28 9.54
N PRO A 24 -28.12 -6.68 10.58
CA PRO A 24 -27.51 -6.95 11.88
C PRO A 24 -26.30 -7.85 11.65
N PHE A 25 -25.16 -7.48 12.21
CA PHE A 25 -23.97 -8.33 12.14
C PHE A 25 -24.40 -9.74 12.56
N PRO A 26 -24.03 -10.79 11.81
CA PRO A 26 -24.25 -12.15 12.25
C PRO A 26 -23.70 -12.29 13.66
N ALA A 27 -24.33 -13.12 14.48
CA ALA A 27 -23.84 -13.42 15.82
C ALA A 27 -22.33 -13.75 15.74
N PRO A 28 -21.51 -13.31 16.72
CA PRO A 28 -20.08 -13.57 16.69
C PRO A 28 -19.86 -15.05 16.44
N ALA A 29 -19.05 -15.37 15.41
CA ALA A 29 -18.67 -16.75 15.20
C ALA A 29 -17.81 -17.19 16.40
N ASP A 30 -18.25 -18.19 17.15
CA ASP A 30 -17.55 -18.69 18.35
C ASP A 30 -16.16 -19.22 18.04
N ASP A 31 -15.83 -19.42 16.76
CA ASP A 31 -14.56 -19.96 16.23
C ASP A 31 -13.76 -18.94 15.40
N LEU A 32 -14.02 -17.64 15.54
CA LEU A 32 -13.21 -16.60 14.88
C LEU A 32 -11.74 -16.69 15.34
N ARG A 33 -10.82 -16.90 14.41
CA ARG A 33 -9.37 -17.04 14.68
C ARG A 33 -8.50 -16.04 13.95
N LEU A 34 -9.04 -15.43 12.91
CA LEU A 34 -8.28 -14.53 12.04
C LEU A 34 -9.16 -13.37 11.60
N VAL A 35 -8.60 -12.17 11.71
CA VAL A 35 -9.15 -10.95 11.11
C VAL A 35 -8.10 -10.37 10.19
N VAL A 36 -8.44 -10.21 8.92
CA VAL A 36 -7.60 -9.49 7.94
C VAL A 36 -8.29 -8.18 7.63
N SER A 37 -7.58 -7.07 7.76
CA SER A 37 -8.12 -5.75 7.50
C SER A 37 -7.29 -5.02 6.46
N ASP A 38 -7.97 -4.47 5.44
CA ASP A 38 -7.39 -3.43 4.61
C ASP A 38 -7.16 -2.15 5.42
N MET A 39 -6.24 -1.32 4.95
CA MET A 39 -5.80 -0.12 5.65
C MET A 39 -6.53 1.14 5.16
N ASP A 40 -6.31 1.52 3.92
CA ASP A 40 -6.77 2.79 3.38
C ASP A 40 -8.28 2.75 3.07
N GLY A 41 -9.04 3.65 3.72
CA GLY A 41 -10.50 3.67 3.59
C GLY A 41 -11.24 2.58 4.37
N THR A 42 -10.54 1.73 5.14
CA THR A 42 -11.11 0.67 5.96
C THR A 42 -10.69 0.81 7.42
N LEU A 43 -9.41 0.63 7.73
CA LEU A 43 -8.89 0.70 9.10
C LEU A 43 -8.45 2.12 9.49
N LEU A 44 -7.84 2.84 8.54
CA LEU A 44 -7.31 4.18 8.79
C LEU A 44 -8.44 5.21 8.86
N ASP A 45 -8.25 6.22 9.69
CA ASP A 45 -9.12 7.39 9.75
C ASP A 45 -8.92 8.30 8.52
N GLY A 46 -9.70 9.40 8.45
CA GLY A 46 -9.65 10.36 7.34
C GLY A 46 -8.30 11.08 7.18
N ASP A 47 -7.46 11.06 8.20
CA ASP A 47 -6.12 11.65 8.22
C ASP A 47 -5.02 10.61 7.95
N GLY A 48 -5.41 9.34 7.72
CA GLY A 48 -4.50 8.24 7.43
C GLY A 48 -3.83 7.64 8.67
N ASN A 49 -4.36 7.88 9.87
CA ASN A 49 -3.84 7.34 11.11
C ASN A 49 -4.58 6.07 11.54
N ILE A 50 -3.91 5.22 12.29
CA ILE A 50 -4.54 4.07 12.95
C ILE A 50 -5.36 4.60 14.14
N PRO A 51 -6.69 4.32 14.20
CA PRO A 51 -7.52 4.74 15.31
C PRO A 51 -7.00 4.18 16.65
N SER A 52 -6.96 5.01 17.68
CA SER A 52 -6.44 4.61 19.00
C SER A 52 -7.19 3.44 19.62
N GLN A 53 -8.46 3.26 19.24
CA GLN A 53 -9.32 2.17 19.69
C GLN A 53 -8.82 0.79 19.21
N LEU A 54 -7.99 0.75 18.16
CA LEU A 54 -7.44 -0.51 17.67
C LEU A 54 -6.52 -1.16 18.71
N TRP A 55 -5.73 -0.39 19.42
CA TRP A 55 -4.70 -0.93 20.31
C TRP A 55 -5.25 -1.83 21.41
N PRO A 56 -6.23 -1.40 22.24
CA PRO A 56 -6.84 -2.29 23.23
C PRO A 56 -7.63 -3.45 22.59
N LEU A 57 -8.13 -3.27 21.36
CA LEU A 57 -8.78 -4.36 20.63
C LEU A 57 -7.77 -5.46 20.27
N LEU A 58 -6.57 -5.09 19.77
CA LEU A 58 -5.51 -6.06 19.44
C LEU A 58 -5.08 -6.87 20.68
N GLU A 59 -5.01 -6.25 21.85
CA GLU A 59 -4.75 -6.95 23.11
C GLU A 59 -5.85 -7.97 23.42
N THR A 60 -7.11 -7.54 23.33
CA THR A 60 -8.27 -8.42 23.52
C THR A 60 -8.28 -9.59 22.53
N MET A 61 -7.93 -9.33 21.27
CA MET A 61 -7.85 -10.37 20.23
C MET A 61 -6.74 -11.38 20.55
N ARG A 62 -5.60 -10.90 21.01
CA ARG A 62 -4.46 -11.75 21.42
C ARG A 62 -4.85 -12.66 22.57
N ASP A 63 -5.53 -12.14 23.59
CA ASP A 63 -6.00 -12.92 24.75
C ASP A 63 -6.98 -14.02 24.34
N ARG A 64 -7.70 -13.82 23.25
CA ARG A 64 -8.65 -14.78 22.67
C ARG A 64 -8.04 -15.69 21.60
N ALA A 65 -6.72 -15.62 21.38
CA ALA A 65 -6.01 -16.32 20.32
C ALA A 65 -6.56 -16.01 18.90
N ILE A 66 -7.05 -14.78 18.68
CA ILE A 66 -7.47 -14.28 17.38
C ILE A 66 -6.30 -13.51 16.77
N ALA A 67 -5.83 -13.94 15.62
CA ALA A 67 -4.79 -13.23 14.88
C ALA A 67 -5.40 -12.02 14.14
N PHE A 68 -4.71 -10.87 14.20
CA PHE A 68 -4.99 -9.72 13.34
C PHE A 68 -3.90 -9.60 12.29
N VAL A 69 -4.28 -9.28 11.05
CA VAL A 69 -3.36 -9.14 9.91
C VAL A 69 -3.72 -7.89 9.12
N PRO A 70 -2.91 -6.84 9.16
CA PRO A 70 -3.07 -5.71 8.24
C PRO A 70 -2.68 -6.14 6.83
N ALA A 71 -3.49 -5.75 5.85
CA ALA A 71 -3.27 -6.01 4.44
C ALA A 71 -3.32 -4.69 3.67
N SER A 72 -2.28 -4.38 2.88
CA SER A 72 -2.19 -3.09 2.19
C SER A 72 -1.30 -3.17 0.95
N GLY A 73 -1.50 -2.21 0.03
CA GLY A 73 -0.54 -1.92 -1.03
C GLY A 73 0.72 -1.20 -0.56
N ARG A 74 0.74 -0.74 0.71
CA ARG A 74 1.90 -0.05 1.29
C ARG A 74 3.10 -0.97 1.41
N GLN A 75 4.28 -0.35 1.43
CA GLN A 75 5.54 -1.05 1.68
C GLN A 75 5.53 -1.70 3.08
N CYS A 76 6.15 -2.87 3.20
CA CYS A 76 6.24 -3.58 4.48
C CYS A 76 6.89 -2.72 5.58
N THR A 77 7.93 -1.95 5.25
CA THR A 77 8.58 -1.02 6.19
C THR A 77 7.65 0.09 6.64
N THR A 78 6.77 0.58 5.78
CA THR A 78 5.74 1.57 6.12
C THR A 78 4.76 1.01 7.14
N LEU A 79 4.21 -0.18 6.87
CA LEU A 79 3.30 -0.86 7.81
C LEU A 79 4.00 -1.16 9.14
N SER A 80 5.26 -1.61 9.10
CA SER A 80 6.04 -1.86 10.31
C SER A 80 6.21 -0.61 11.17
N THR A 81 6.43 0.54 10.55
CA THR A 81 6.53 1.82 11.25
C THR A 81 5.18 2.22 11.87
N MET A 82 4.06 2.03 11.15
CA MET A 82 2.73 2.40 11.61
C MET A 82 2.28 1.60 12.84
N PHE A 83 2.55 0.29 12.86
CA PHE A 83 2.16 -0.58 13.97
C PHE A 83 3.18 -0.62 15.11
N GLY A 84 4.45 -0.32 14.85
CA GLY A 84 5.51 -0.26 15.85
C GLY A 84 5.63 -1.55 16.67
N SER A 85 5.65 -1.41 17.99
CA SER A 85 5.77 -2.55 18.92
C SER A 85 4.57 -3.50 18.93
N HIS A 86 3.43 -3.11 18.39
CA HIS A 86 2.24 -3.96 18.31
C HIS A 86 2.37 -5.10 17.29
N LEU A 87 3.40 -5.05 16.43
CA LEU A 87 3.61 -6.08 15.39
C LEU A 87 4.10 -7.43 15.92
N GLN A 88 4.58 -7.51 17.13
CA GLN A 88 5.15 -8.77 17.66
C GLN A 88 4.17 -9.93 17.49
N GLY A 89 4.57 -10.96 16.74
CA GLY A 89 3.77 -12.13 16.42
C GLY A 89 2.70 -11.90 15.35
N MET A 90 2.55 -10.67 14.85
CA MET A 90 1.53 -10.30 13.87
C MET A 90 2.06 -10.47 12.45
N PRO A 91 1.41 -11.26 11.59
CA PRO A 91 1.73 -11.26 10.17
C PRO A 91 1.32 -9.93 9.51
N ILE A 92 2.05 -9.53 8.47
CA ILE A 92 1.74 -8.38 7.61
C ILE A 92 1.58 -8.89 6.18
N ILE A 93 0.53 -8.44 5.49
CA ILE A 93 0.36 -8.60 4.05
C ILE A 93 0.65 -7.24 3.42
N ALA A 94 1.80 -7.10 2.79
CA ALA A 94 2.28 -5.87 2.16
C ALA A 94 2.31 -5.98 0.62
N GLU A 95 2.58 -4.86 -0.05
CA GLU A 95 2.80 -4.79 -1.50
C GLU A 95 1.67 -5.46 -2.30
N ASN A 96 0.42 -5.18 -1.94
CA ASN A 96 -0.77 -5.79 -2.55
C ASN A 96 -0.80 -7.33 -2.48
N GLY A 97 -0.23 -7.92 -1.42
CA GLY A 97 -0.21 -9.37 -1.22
C GLY A 97 1.00 -10.09 -1.80
N THR A 98 1.88 -9.38 -2.50
CA THR A 98 3.09 -9.99 -3.07
C THR A 98 4.18 -10.24 -2.03
N TYR A 99 4.05 -9.67 -0.84
CA TYR A 99 4.99 -9.88 0.26
C TYR A 99 4.25 -10.09 1.59
N VAL A 100 4.44 -11.26 2.20
CA VAL A 100 3.87 -11.61 3.51
C VAL A 100 5.00 -11.93 4.47
N VAL A 101 5.02 -11.25 5.62
CA VAL A 101 6.10 -11.36 6.61
C VAL A 101 5.53 -11.42 8.02
N ARG A 102 6.22 -12.13 8.93
CA ARG A 102 5.93 -12.11 10.37
C ARG A 102 7.25 -12.13 11.15
N ASP A 103 7.39 -11.20 12.08
CA ASP A 103 8.59 -11.06 12.92
C ASP A 103 9.91 -11.00 12.11
N GLY A 104 9.87 -10.35 10.93
CA GLY A 104 11.01 -10.25 10.02
C GLY A 104 11.31 -11.52 9.21
N VAL A 105 10.49 -12.55 9.32
CA VAL A 105 10.64 -13.80 8.56
C VAL A 105 9.66 -13.81 7.39
N ASP A 106 10.17 -14.04 6.18
CA ASP A 106 9.36 -14.17 4.97
C ASP A 106 8.46 -15.40 5.07
N ILE A 107 7.15 -15.20 5.02
CA ILE A 107 6.16 -16.29 4.90
C ILE A 107 5.92 -16.61 3.45
N SER A 108 5.77 -15.58 2.62
CA SER A 108 5.54 -15.70 1.18
C SER A 108 6.06 -14.46 0.47
N SER A 109 6.63 -14.64 -0.71
CA SER A 109 6.93 -13.53 -1.60
C SER A 109 6.77 -13.94 -3.06
N SER A 110 6.23 -13.02 -3.88
CA SER A 110 6.12 -13.16 -5.31
C SER A 110 6.82 -11.99 -5.99
N THR A 111 7.62 -12.27 -6.99
CA THR A 111 8.37 -11.26 -7.74
C THR A 111 7.95 -11.26 -9.20
N ILE A 112 8.06 -10.10 -9.85
CA ILE A 112 7.87 -9.97 -11.29
C ILE A 112 9.16 -10.43 -11.99
N ASP A 113 9.02 -11.08 -13.14
CA ASP A 113 10.16 -11.45 -13.97
C ASP A 113 11.01 -10.21 -14.33
N PRO A 114 12.35 -10.26 -14.17
CA PRO A 114 13.21 -9.12 -14.44
C PRO A 114 13.16 -8.60 -15.87
N ASN A 115 12.86 -9.45 -16.87
CA ASN A 115 12.71 -9.02 -18.25
C ASN A 115 11.42 -8.23 -18.42
N LEU A 116 10.31 -8.73 -17.85
CA LEU A 116 9.04 -8.00 -17.84
C LEU A 116 9.20 -6.65 -17.11
N THR A 117 9.91 -6.61 -16.00
CA THR A 117 10.21 -5.34 -15.31
C THR A 117 10.91 -4.35 -16.22
N ARG A 118 11.93 -4.79 -17.00
CA ARG A 118 12.63 -3.92 -17.97
C ARG A 118 11.72 -3.44 -19.10
N GLU A 119 10.84 -4.31 -19.58
CA GLU A 119 9.85 -3.94 -20.62
C GLU A 119 8.90 -2.86 -20.10
N VAL A 120 8.38 -3.02 -18.88
CA VAL A 120 7.51 -2.01 -18.23
C VAL A 120 8.24 -0.67 -18.08
N ILE A 121 9.48 -0.68 -17.58
CA ILE A 121 10.30 0.53 -17.44
C ILE A 121 10.47 1.21 -18.80
N THR A 122 10.80 0.45 -19.84
CA THR A 122 10.99 0.97 -21.19
C THR A 122 9.70 1.57 -21.73
N GLY A 123 8.56 0.89 -21.53
CA GLY A 123 7.25 1.38 -21.98
C GLY A 123 6.83 2.68 -21.27
N VAL A 124 7.05 2.78 -19.95
CA VAL A 124 6.74 4.02 -19.20
C VAL A 124 7.63 5.18 -19.67
N ARG A 125 8.92 4.92 -19.91
CA ARG A 125 9.84 5.94 -20.47
C ARG A 125 9.39 6.43 -21.83
N GLN A 126 8.90 5.53 -22.70
CA GLN A 126 8.35 5.90 -23.99
C GLN A 126 7.10 6.78 -23.83
N LEU A 127 6.15 6.39 -22.98
CA LEU A 127 4.95 7.21 -22.71
C LEU A 127 5.31 8.63 -22.25
N ARG A 128 6.33 8.77 -21.39
CA ARG A 128 6.83 10.09 -20.96
C ARG A 128 7.42 10.89 -22.12
N ASN A 129 8.19 10.24 -22.99
CA ASN A 129 8.76 10.89 -24.19
C ASN A 129 7.65 11.35 -25.16
N ASP A 130 6.53 10.64 -25.20
CA ASP A 130 5.34 10.99 -26.00
C ASP A 130 4.48 12.09 -25.31
N GLY A 131 4.91 12.61 -24.16
CA GLY A 131 4.29 13.72 -23.45
C GLY A 131 3.21 13.34 -22.44
N HIS A 132 3.08 12.05 -22.08
CA HIS A 132 2.17 11.61 -21.03
C HIS A 132 2.73 11.89 -19.65
N ASP A 133 1.88 12.38 -18.74
CA ASP A 133 2.24 12.60 -17.33
C ASP A 133 2.09 11.29 -16.54
N VAL A 134 3.11 10.44 -16.64
CA VAL A 134 3.17 9.14 -15.95
C VAL A 134 4.43 9.03 -15.11
N GLY A 135 4.36 8.27 -14.02
CA GLY A 135 5.50 7.91 -13.18
C GLY A 135 5.50 6.42 -12.90
N LEU A 136 6.66 5.88 -12.56
CA LEU A 136 6.85 4.48 -12.23
C LEU A 136 7.52 4.35 -10.86
N VAL A 137 6.99 3.43 -10.06
CA VAL A 137 7.61 2.94 -8.83
C VAL A 137 7.94 1.47 -9.03
N VAL A 138 9.19 1.09 -8.82
CA VAL A 138 9.62 -0.31 -8.78
C VAL A 138 9.99 -0.63 -7.35
N ALA A 139 9.11 -1.39 -6.68
CA ALA A 139 9.30 -1.76 -5.29
C ALA A 139 10.08 -3.06 -5.17
N THR A 140 10.97 -3.11 -4.18
CA THR A 140 11.59 -4.32 -3.66
C THR A 140 11.19 -4.51 -2.20
N LYS A 141 11.57 -5.60 -1.56
CA LYS A 141 11.24 -5.85 -0.15
C LYS A 141 11.71 -4.74 0.80
N SER A 142 12.76 -4.01 0.45
CA SER A 142 13.40 -3.04 1.34
C SER A 142 13.36 -1.60 0.85
N ILE A 143 13.26 -1.37 -0.46
CA ILE A 143 13.36 -0.03 -1.05
C ILE A 143 12.51 0.08 -2.31
N ALA A 144 11.92 1.25 -2.53
CA ALA A 144 11.23 1.60 -3.76
C ALA A 144 12.09 2.54 -4.62
N TYR A 145 12.19 2.25 -5.91
CA TYR A 145 12.92 3.05 -6.89
C TYR A 145 11.94 3.88 -7.71
N LEU A 146 12.18 5.18 -7.78
CA LEU A 146 11.33 6.13 -8.49
C LEU A 146 11.96 6.53 -9.82
N GLU A 147 11.17 6.51 -10.90
CA GLU A 147 11.59 6.96 -12.24
C GLU A 147 11.45 8.47 -12.45
N ARG A 148 10.84 9.20 -11.53
CA ARG A 148 10.78 10.66 -11.56
C ARG A 148 10.95 11.24 -10.15
N GLY A 149 11.54 12.44 -10.09
CA GLY A 149 11.93 13.09 -8.84
C GLY A 149 11.24 14.43 -8.60
N ASP A 150 10.18 14.77 -9.35
CA ASP A 150 9.42 15.99 -9.14
C ASP A 150 8.56 15.91 -7.88
N ASP A 151 8.42 17.02 -7.21
CA ASP A 151 7.84 17.10 -5.88
C ASP A 151 6.43 16.53 -5.76
N PRO A 152 5.44 16.80 -6.65
CA PRO A 152 4.11 16.20 -6.53
C PRO A 152 4.12 14.68 -6.57
N PHE A 153 4.96 14.07 -7.40
CA PHE A 153 5.05 12.62 -7.53
C PHE A 153 5.73 12.00 -6.30
N VAL A 154 6.89 12.53 -5.90
CA VAL A 154 7.65 12.01 -4.74
C VAL A 154 6.84 12.13 -3.46
N SER A 155 6.19 13.27 -3.21
CA SER A 155 5.34 13.48 -2.03
C SER A 155 4.17 12.50 -1.98
N HIS A 156 3.55 12.21 -3.13
CA HIS A 156 2.48 11.21 -3.19
C HIS A 156 3.01 9.80 -2.89
N VAL A 157 4.12 9.40 -3.50
CA VAL A 157 4.71 8.06 -3.30
C VAL A 157 5.19 7.87 -1.86
N ALA A 158 5.76 8.90 -1.22
CA ALA A 158 6.27 8.84 0.14
C ALA A 158 5.20 8.45 1.18
N THR A 159 3.93 8.67 0.89
CA THR A 159 2.80 8.25 1.73
C THR A 159 2.71 6.72 1.85
N TYR A 160 3.08 6.00 0.80
CA TYR A 160 2.96 4.54 0.70
C TYR A 160 4.31 3.83 0.88
N TYR A 161 5.41 4.49 0.49
CA TYR A 161 6.77 3.96 0.46
C TYR A 161 7.70 4.86 1.28
N HIS A 162 7.81 4.60 2.58
CA HIS A 162 8.69 5.38 3.46
C HIS A 162 10.17 5.22 3.09
N ASN A 163 10.56 4.04 2.60
CA ASN A 163 11.91 3.79 2.14
C ASN A 163 11.96 3.81 0.60
N HIS A 164 12.30 4.96 0.04
CA HIS A 164 12.41 5.14 -1.41
C HIS A 164 13.66 5.92 -1.80
N THR A 165 14.03 5.84 -3.08
CA THR A 165 15.14 6.58 -3.66
C THR A 165 14.78 7.07 -5.07
N ASN A 166 15.25 8.26 -5.39
CA ASN A 166 15.12 8.85 -6.73
C ASN A 166 16.27 8.41 -7.67
N GLN A 167 16.92 7.29 -7.43
CA GLN A 167 17.93 6.75 -8.31
C GLN A 167 17.30 6.25 -9.61
N LEU A 168 17.31 7.09 -10.62
CA LEU A 168 16.82 6.83 -11.97
C LEU A 168 17.70 5.85 -12.78
N SER A 169 18.78 5.34 -12.20
CA SER A 169 19.70 4.41 -12.84
C SER A 169 19.53 3.03 -12.24
N PHE A 170 18.65 2.22 -12.82
CA PHE A 170 18.81 0.79 -12.65
C PHE A 170 20.18 0.44 -13.25
N PRO A 171 21.12 -0.14 -12.48
CA PRO A 171 22.34 -0.67 -13.05
C PRO A 171 21.96 -1.64 -14.17
N ASN A 172 22.67 -1.59 -15.29
CA ASN A 172 22.47 -2.48 -16.44
C ASN A 172 22.69 -3.97 -16.12
N HIS A 173 22.87 -4.33 -14.86
CA HIS A 173 23.13 -5.67 -14.39
C HIS A 173 22.16 -6.05 -13.28
N SER A 174 21.37 -7.07 -13.53
CA SER A 174 20.54 -7.86 -12.62
C SER A 174 19.69 -7.04 -11.64
N ALA A 175 18.35 -7.18 -11.79
CA ALA A 175 17.45 -6.80 -10.71
C ALA A 175 17.95 -7.45 -9.41
N PRO A 176 18.02 -6.71 -8.30
CA PRO A 176 18.31 -7.33 -7.02
C PRO A 176 17.23 -8.36 -6.73
N ALA A 177 17.64 -9.56 -6.38
CA ALA A 177 16.77 -10.66 -5.97
C ALA A 177 16.02 -10.37 -4.67
#